data_3cf15d773c1b3066cbb9d93eca200877
#
_entry.id   3cf15d773c1b3066cbb9d93eca200877
#
_cell.length_a   1.000
_cell.length_b   1.000
_cell.length_c   1.000
_cell.angle_alpha   90.00
_cell.angle_beta   90.00
_cell.angle_gamma   90.00
#
_symmetry.space_group_name_H-M   'P 1'
#
loop_
_entity.id
_entity.type
_entity.pdbx_description
1 polymer ?
#
loop_
_entity_poly.entity_id
_entity_poly.type
_entity_poly.pdbx_seq_one_letter_code
_entity_poly.pdbx_strand_id
1 'polypeptide(L)'
;MRFLKINMKKFLPILLLVFVLSPTFLFVVDETQQAIITELGEYKRTISKPGLSFKKPFIEKVTKFDNRILSTDAPPGEYLTLDKKRLVVDFIARWKIVDPLVFFKSVNNLFSANSRIEDIVFSEMREELATHNINEVIAENRELIMDEVKIGSTERLKDFGMELIDVRIKRADLPSEVQRSVFDRMIAERSRISKRYR
;
A
#
# COMPACT_ATOMS: atom_id res chain seq x y z
N MET A 1 -19.33 31.11 -56.35
CA MET A 1 -18.64 30.27 -55.36
C MET A 1 -17.13 30.50 -55.47
N ARG A 2 -16.56 31.29 -54.57
CA ARG A 2 -15.09 31.53 -54.51
C ARG A 2 -14.50 30.47 -53.59
N PHE A 3 -13.98 29.40 -54.14
CA PHE A 3 -13.16 28.44 -53.37
C PHE A 3 -11.89 29.14 -52.89
N LEU A 4 -11.77 29.30 -51.59
CA LEU A 4 -10.52 29.73 -50.92
C LEU A 4 -9.41 28.75 -51.36
N LYS A 5 -8.53 29.18 -52.25
CA LYS A 5 -7.25 28.49 -52.46
C LYS A 5 -6.41 28.67 -51.22
N ILE A 6 -6.60 27.76 -50.24
CA ILE A 6 -5.76 27.67 -49.06
C ILE A 6 -4.36 27.33 -49.53
N ASN A 7 -3.43 28.26 -49.35
CA ASN A 7 -2.02 28.09 -49.71
C ASN A 7 -1.40 26.99 -48.89
N MET A 8 -1.45 25.77 -49.38
CA MET A 8 -1.02 24.51 -48.73
C MET A 8 0.42 24.62 -48.19
N LYS A 9 1.29 25.39 -48.86
CA LYS A 9 2.67 25.63 -48.40
C LYS A 9 2.78 26.47 -47.11
N LYS A 10 1.78 27.32 -46.83
CA LYS A 10 1.74 28.10 -45.58
C LYS A 10 1.04 27.35 -44.43
N PHE A 11 0.19 26.38 -44.77
CA PHE A 11 -0.52 25.54 -43.79
C PHE A 11 0.34 24.40 -43.23
N LEU A 12 1.29 23.89 -44.01
CA LEU A 12 2.17 22.81 -43.65
C LEU A 12 3.00 23.10 -42.37
N PRO A 13 3.66 24.25 -42.21
CA PRO A 13 4.40 24.55 -40.96
C PRO A 13 3.48 24.75 -39.75
N ILE A 14 2.26 25.27 -39.95
CA ILE A 14 1.29 25.42 -38.87
C ILE A 14 0.78 24.04 -38.42
N LEU A 15 0.47 23.15 -39.36
CA LEU A 15 0.06 21.78 -39.07
C LEU A 15 1.16 21.01 -38.33
N LEU A 16 2.42 21.18 -38.76
CA LEU A 16 3.58 20.58 -38.12
C LEU A 16 3.79 21.14 -36.70
N LEU A 17 3.60 22.45 -36.52
CA LEU A 17 3.66 23.06 -35.17
C LEU A 17 2.57 22.51 -34.23
N VAL A 18 1.33 22.40 -34.72
CA VAL A 18 0.22 21.82 -33.94
C VAL A 18 0.48 20.36 -33.62
N PHE A 19 1.03 19.58 -34.54
CA PHE A 19 1.37 18.17 -34.29
C PHE A 19 2.49 18.00 -33.26
N VAL A 20 3.53 18.84 -33.29
CA VAL A 20 4.63 18.86 -32.33
C VAL A 20 4.17 19.32 -30.95
N LEU A 21 3.21 20.23 -30.86
CA LEU A 21 2.65 20.71 -29.58
C LEU A 21 1.56 19.80 -29.01
N SER A 22 0.94 18.93 -29.81
CA SER A 22 -0.18 18.07 -29.41
C SER A 22 0.13 17.19 -28.17
N PRO A 23 1.29 16.52 -28.02
CA PRO A 23 1.60 15.72 -26.85
C PRO A 23 1.78 16.58 -25.58
N THR A 24 1.96 17.88 -25.70
CA THR A 24 2.07 18.80 -24.57
C THR A 24 0.70 19.12 -23.94
N PHE A 25 -0.37 19.03 -24.73
CA PHE A 25 -1.74 19.34 -24.29
C PHE A 25 -2.54 18.12 -23.86
N LEU A 26 -2.20 16.93 -24.39
CA LEU A 26 -2.94 15.70 -24.17
C LEU A 26 -2.13 14.73 -23.34
N PHE A 27 -2.82 14.00 -22.47
CA PHE A 27 -2.26 12.86 -21.75
C PHE A 27 -3.29 11.75 -21.61
N VAL A 28 -2.81 10.53 -21.49
CA VAL A 28 -3.65 9.34 -21.33
C VAL A 28 -3.60 8.89 -19.88
N VAL A 29 -4.76 8.62 -19.31
CA VAL A 29 -4.91 7.92 -18.01
C VAL A 29 -5.30 6.50 -18.32
N ASP A 30 -4.49 5.56 -17.87
CA ASP A 30 -4.73 4.13 -17.99
C ASP A 30 -5.81 3.68 -16.98
N GLU A 31 -6.45 2.53 -17.23
CA GLU A 31 -7.40 1.90 -16.29
C GLU A 31 -6.77 1.59 -14.93
N THR A 32 -5.48 1.28 -14.93
CA THR A 32 -4.69 0.99 -13.74
C THR A 32 -4.27 2.23 -12.96
N GLN A 33 -4.55 3.43 -13.49
CA GLN A 33 -4.07 4.70 -12.94
C GLN A 33 -5.22 5.67 -12.68
N GLN A 34 -5.00 6.53 -11.71
CA GLN A 34 -5.77 7.75 -11.47
C GLN A 34 -4.82 8.93 -11.45
N ALA A 35 -5.28 10.09 -11.87
CA ALA A 35 -4.43 11.26 -12.01
C ALA A 35 -5.00 12.47 -11.27
N ILE A 36 -4.10 13.24 -10.65
CA ILE A 36 -4.38 14.55 -10.10
C ILE A 36 -3.73 15.60 -10.98
N ILE A 37 -4.47 16.65 -11.27
CA ILE A 37 -3.97 17.82 -11.95
C ILE A 37 -3.82 18.96 -10.95
N THR A 38 -2.61 19.49 -10.86
CA THR A 38 -2.29 20.67 -10.07
C THR A 38 -1.93 21.83 -11.01
N GLU A 39 -2.40 23.04 -10.71
CA GLU A 39 -2.10 24.29 -11.41
C GLU A 39 -1.23 25.14 -10.49
N LEU A 40 0.04 25.37 -10.86
CA LEU A 40 1.03 26.10 -10.04
C LEU A 40 1.18 25.55 -8.60
N GLY A 41 0.95 24.24 -8.41
CA GLY A 41 1.01 23.58 -7.11
C GLY A 41 -0.33 23.47 -6.39
N GLU A 42 -1.36 24.19 -6.83
CA GLU A 42 -2.70 24.09 -6.26
C GLU A 42 -3.52 22.99 -6.93
N TYR A 43 -4.30 22.24 -6.15
CA TYR A 43 -5.19 21.20 -6.66
C TYR A 43 -6.28 21.80 -7.55
N LYS A 44 -6.47 21.22 -8.73
CA LYS A 44 -7.51 21.63 -9.68
C LYS A 44 -8.62 20.61 -9.83
N ARG A 45 -8.24 19.38 -10.18
CA ARG A 45 -9.20 18.29 -10.43
C ARG A 45 -8.53 16.90 -10.34
N THR A 46 -9.34 15.90 -10.05
CA THR A 46 -8.97 14.47 -10.10
C THR A 46 -9.60 13.82 -11.33
N ILE A 47 -8.86 12.95 -12.00
CA ILE A 47 -9.33 12.14 -13.12
C ILE A 47 -9.17 10.68 -12.72
N SER A 48 -10.32 10.03 -12.43
CA SER A 48 -10.38 8.61 -12.06
C SER A 48 -10.88 7.73 -13.21
N LYS A 49 -11.40 8.33 -14.31
CA LYS A 49 -11.84 7.57 -15.46
C LYS A 49 -10.70 7.44 -16.47
N PRO A 50 -10.46 6.22 -17.00
CA PRO A 50 -9.46 6.01 -18.03
C PRO A 50 -9.84 6.73 -19.32
N GLY A 51 -8.84 7.12 -20.09
CA GLY A 51 -9.03 7.76 -21.38
C GLY A 51 -8.10 8.94 -21.63
N LEU A 52 -8.38 9.63 -22.74
CA LEU A 52 -7.65 10.81 -23.16
C LEU A 52 -8.16 12.03 -22.39
N SER A 53 -7.23 12.77 -21.79
CA SER A 53 -7.51 13.97 -21.02
C SER A 53 -6.66 15.13 -21.47
N PHE A 54 -7.17 16.34 -21.25
CA PHE A 54 -6.52 17.58 -21.65
C PHE A 54 -5.88 18.27 -20.44
N LYS A 55 -4.68 18.81 -20.62
CA LYS A 55 -3.99 19.67 -19.64
C LYS A 55 -3.49 20.94 -20.29
N LYS A 56 -3.41 22.02 -19.51
CA LYS A 56 -2.76 23.25 -19.94
C LYS A 56 -1.23 23.08 -19.85
N PRO A 57 -0.49 23.16 -20.99
CA PRO A 57 0.96 23.02 -20.96
C PRO A 57 1.59 24.12 -20.11
N PHE A 58 2.74 23.83 -19.52
CA PHE A 58 3.56 24.71 -18.68
C PHE A 58 2.96 25.13 -17.33
N ILE A 59 1.64 25.12 -17.18
CA ILE A 59 0.92 25.59 -15.98
C ILE A 59 0.38 24.41 -15.16
N GLU A 60 -0.20 23.40 -15.84
CA GLU A 60 -0.77 22.22 -15.19
C GLU A 60 0.25 21.07 -15.13
N LYS A 61 0.47 20.53 -13.93
CA LYS A 61 1.24 19.32 -13.68
C LYS A 61 0.29 18.16 -13.43
N VAL A 62 0.54 17.02 -14.08
CA VAL A 62 -0.21 15.78 -13.88
C VAL A 62 0.60 14.84 -13.02
N THR A 63 0.05 14.43 -11.89
CA THR A 63 0.62 13.39 -11.02
C THR A 63 -0.27 12.16 -11.10
N LYS A 64 0.30 11.02 -11.50
CA LYS A 64 -0.41 9.76 -11.64
C LYS A 64 -0.16 8.87 -10.43
N PHE A 65 -1.22 8.24 -9.94
CA PHE A 65 -1.19 7.26 -8.87
C PHE A 65 -1.75 5.93 -9.35
N ASP A 66 -1.29 4.84 -8.78
CA ASP A 66 -1.79 3.51 -9.08
C ASP A 66 -3.20 3.34 -8.46
N ASN A 67 -4.14 2.80 -9.24
CA ASN A 67 -5.51 2.51 -8.82
C ASN A 67 -5.71 1.02 -8.49
N ARG A 68 -4.67 0.21 -8.65
CA ARG A 68 -4.66 -1.21 -8.32
C ARG A 68 -4.47 -1.42 -6.83
N ILE A 69 -4.73 -2.64 -6.39
CA ILE A 69 -4.36 -3.10 -5.05
C ILE A 69 -2.84 -3.23 -5.01
N LEU A 70 -2.24 -2.50 -4.10
CA LEU A 70 -0.82 -2.52 -3.80
C LEU A 70 -0.55 -3.41 -2.60
N SER A 71 0.69 -3.86 -2.44
CA SER A 71 1.11 -4.65 -1.28
C SER A 71 2.33 -4.04 -0.62
N THR A 72 2.29 -3.97 0.70
CA THR A 72 3.41 -3.59 1.56
C THR A 72 3.83 -4.82 2.34
N ASP A 73 5.08 -5.20 2.22
CA ASP A 73 5.68 -6.32 2.94
C ASP A 73 6.49 -5.75 4.10
N ALA A 74 5.95 -5.88 5.32
CA ALA A 74 6.57 -5.33 6.51
C ALA A 74 7.71 -6.24 7.02
N PRO A 75 8.81 -5.65 7.51
CA PRO A 75 9.85 -6.41 8.16
C PRO A 75 9.34 -7.09 9.43
N PRO A 76 9.97 -8.20 9.89
CA PRO A 76 9.62 -8.86 11.13
C PRO A 76 9.70 -7.90 12.33
N GLY A 77 8.64 -7.82 13.12
CA GLY A 77 8.56 -7.03 14.34
C GLY A 77 8.38 -7.92 15.57
N GLU A 78 8.85 -7.46 16.73
CA GLU A 78 8.63 -8.13 18.01
C GLU A 78 7.36 -7.60 18.69
N TYR A 79 6.51 -8.51 19.13
CA TYR A 79 5.26 -8.24 19.82
C TYR A 79 5.20 -9.00 21.15
N LEU A 80 4.47 -8.45 22.10
CA LEU A 80 4.22 -9.08 23.39
C LEU A 80 2.74 -9.49 23.45
N THR A 81 2.50 -10.77 23.74
CA THR A 81 1.15 -11.33 23.91
C THR A 81 0.64 -11.12 25.35
N LEU A 82 -0.66 -11.38 25.59
CA LEU A 82 -1.30 -11.28 26.90
C LEU A 82 -0.57 -12.11 27.97
N ASP A 83 -0.10 -13.30 27.61
CA ASP A 83 0.66 -14.20 28.47
C ASP A 83 2.16 -13.82 28.59
N LYS A 84 2.52 -12.58 28.20
CA LYS A 84 3.87 -11.99 28.30
C LYS A 84 4.95 -12.76 27.56
N LYS A 85 4.58 -13.47 26.50
CA LYS A 85 5.52 -14.13 25.61
C LYS A 85 5.86 -13.22 24.44
N ARG A 86 7.12 -13.21 24.03
CA ARG A 86 7.57 -12.49 22.84
C ARG A 86 7.31 -13.32 21.59
N LEU A 87 6.73 -12.69 20.59
CA LEU A 87 6.44 -13.27 19.29
C LEU A 87 7.05 -12.37 18.21
N VAL A 88 7.76 -12.96 17.28
CA VAL A 88 8.28 -12.29 16.10
C VAL A 88 7.30 -12.55 14.95
N VAL A 89 6.67 -11.49 14.47
CA VAL A 89 5.65 -11.57 13.41
C VAL A 89 6.06 -10.72 12.24
N ASP A 90 5.98 -11.26 11.05
CA ASP A 90 6.01 -10.54 9.79
C ASP A 90 4.64 -10.62 9.11
N PHE A 91 4.24 -9.52 8.45
CA PHE A 91 2.94 -9.43 7.82
C PHE A 91 3.04 -8.82 6.43
N ILE A 92 2.02 -9.07 5.64
CA ILE A 92 1.78 -8.41 4.37
C ILE A 92 0.45 -7.68 4.45
N ALA A 93 0.45 -6.41 4.06
CA ALA A 93 -0.73 -5.58 3.97
C ALA A 93 -1.08 -5.31 2.50
N ARG A 94 -2.33 -5.54 2.12
CA ARG A 94 -2.87 -5.18 0.78
C ARG A 94 -3.78 -3.98 0.92
N TRP A 95 -3.53 -2.96 0.13
CA TRP A 95 -4.19 -1.69 0.25
C TRP A 95 -4.39 -1.02 -1.11
N LYS A 96 -5.24 -0.02 -1.17
CA LYS A 96 -5.46 0.81 -2.37
C LYS A 96 -5.63 2.27 -2.01
N ILE A 97 -5.40 3.15 -2.99
CA ILE A 97 -5.66 4.58 -2.89
C ILE A 97 -7.12 4.81 -3.28
N VAL A 98 -7.95 5.28 -2.32
CA VAL A 98 -9.36 5.58 -2.54
C VAL A 98 -9.56 7.05 -2.86
N ASP A 99 -8.92 7.93 -2.11
CA ASP A 99 -8.95 9.37 -2.36
C ASP A 99 -7.57 9.88 -2.74
N PRO A 100 -7.30 10.06 -4.06
CA PRO A 100 -6.01 10.54 -4.52
C PRO A 100 -5.70 11.96 -4.08
N LEU A 101 -6.70 12.81 -3.80
CA LEU A 101 -6.47 14.17 -3.34
C LEU A 101 -5.96 14.18 -1.90
N VAL A 102 -6.62 13.44 -1.00
CA VAL A 102 -6.18 13.31 0.38
C VAL A 102 -4.81 12.66 0.43
N PHE A 103 -4.60 11.58 -0.35
CA PHE A 103 -3.32 10.90 -0.48
C PHE A 103 -2.18 11.84 -0.93
N PHE A 104 -2.42 12.66 -1.95
CA PHE A 104 -1.44 13.61 -2.46
C PHE A 104 -1.06 14.66 -1.43
N LYS A 105 -2.02 15.15 -0.63
CA LYS A 105 -1.78 16.17 0.40
C LYS A 105 -1.07 15.63 1.63
N SER A 106 -1.37 14.38 2.04
CA SER A 106 -0.90 13.80 3.30
C SER A 106 0.37 12.98 3.14
N VAL A 107 0.47 12.19 2.07
CA VAL A 107 1.52 11.18 1.90
C VAL A 107 2.42 11.47 0.71
N ASN A 108 1.85 11.96 -0.38
CA ASN A 108 2.48 12.41 -1.63
C ASN A 108 3.12 11.31 -2.49
N ASN A 109 3.73 10.26 -1.94
CA ASN A 109 4.42 9.22 -2.70
C ASN A 109 4.24 7.82 -2.08
N LEU A 110 4.51 6.78 -2.88
CA LEU A 110 4.35 5.38 -2.47
C LEU A 110 5.31 4.95 -1.36
N PHE A 111 6.51 5.51 -1.32
CA PHE A 111 7.48 5.17 -0.28
C PHE A 111 6.98 5.63 1.11
N SER A 112 6.54 6.88 1.20
CA SER A 112 5.94 7.41 2.43
C SER A 112 4.63 6.69 2.79
N ALA A 113 3.87 6.22 1.78
CA ALA A 113 2.67 5.42 2.00
C ALA A 113 3.01 4.10 2.70
N ASN A 114 4.00 3.37 2.18
CA ASN A 114 4.42 2.10 2.76
C ASN A 114 4.85 2.28 4.22
N SER A 115 5.71 3.25 4.50
CA SER A 115 6.13 3.53 5.88
C SER A 115 4.95 3.87 6.80
N ARG A 116 3.98 4.65 6.30
CA ARG A 116 2.79 5.01 7.09
C ARG A 116 1.89 3.82 7.36
N ILE A 117 1.71 2.94 6.37
CA ILE A 117 0.95 1.70 6.52
C ILE A 117 1.64 0.76 7.52
N GLU A 118 2.95 0.59 7.38
CA GLU A 118 3.74 -0.19 8.32
C GLU A 118 3.54 0.31 9.76
N ASP A 119 3.73 1.60 10.02
CA ASP A 119 3.59 2.21 11.34
C ASP A 119 2.19 1.99 11.95
N ILE A 120 1.14 2.21 11.14
CA ILE A 120 -0.25 2.07 11.59
C ILE A 120 -0.58 0.61 11.88
N VAL A 121 -0.27 -0.30 10.94
CA VAL A 121 -0.55 -1.72 11.12
C VAL A 121 0.29 -2.31 12.25
N PHE A 122 1.56 -1.91 12.42
CA PHE A 122 2.38 -2.28 13.57
C PHE A 122 1.77 -1.86 14.89
N SER A 123 1.22 -0.64 14.95
CA SER A 123 0.58 -0.14 16.16
C SER A 123 -0.67 -0.92 16.52
N GLU A 124 -1.56 -1.16 15.53
CA GLU A 124 -2.78 -1.95 15.72
C GLU A 124 -2.47 -3.41 16.10
N MET A 125 -1.53 -4.03 15.39
CA MET A 125 -1.10 -5.38 15.72
C MET A 125 -0.54 -5.48 17.14
N ARG A 126 0.20 -4.47 17.59
CA ARG A 126 0.72 -4.46 18.97
C ARG A 126 -0.40 -4.37 20.00
N GLU A 127 -1.39 -3.55 19.74
CA GLU A 127 -2.56 -3.38 20.60
C GLU A 127 -3.35 -4.69 20.65
N GLU A 128 -3.66 -5.27 19.49
CA GLU A 128 -4.49 -6.45 19.38
C GLU A 128 -3.81 -7.73 19.92
N LEU A 129 -2.54 -7.94 19.56
CA LEU A 129 -1.79 -9.11 20.06
C LEU A 129 -1.57 -9.08 21.57
N ALA A 130 -1.55 -7.90 22.21
CA ALA A 130 -1.43 -7.76 23.65
C ALA A 130 -2.70 -8.23 24.41
N THR A 131 -3.84 -8.31 23.72
CA THR A 131 -5.11 -8.79 24.32
C THR A 131 -5.32 -10.29 24.17
N HIS A 132 -4.51 -10.99 23.36
CA HIS A 132 -4.63 -12.40 23.03
C HIS A 132 -3.46 -13.24 23.52
N ASN A 133 -3.74 -14.53 23.82
CA ASN A 133 -2.71 -15.50 24.17
C ASN A 133 -2.00 -16.02 22.91
N ILE A 134 -0.78 -16.51 23.08
CA ILE A 134 0.04 -16.99 21.96
C ILE A 134 -0.64 -18.10 21.14
N ASN A 135 -1.41 -18.99 21.77
CA ASN A 135 -2.11 -20.08 21.08
C ASN A 135 -3.24 -19.56 20.19
N GLU A 136 -3.95 -18.52 20.62
CA GLU A 136 -5.00 -17.85 19.84
C GLU A 136 -4.41 -17.17 18.61
N VAL A 137 -3.26 -16.50 18.77
CA VAL A 137 -2.55 -15.81 17.67
C VAL A 137 -2.02 -16.80 16.62
N ILE A 138 -1.49 -17.95 17.05
CA ILE A 138 -0.86 -18.92 16.14
C ILE A 138 -1.88 -19.82 15.45
N ALA A 139 -2.95 -20.24 16.14
CA ALA A 139 -3.82 -21.31 15.66
C ALA A 139 -5.32 -20.99 15.70
N GLU A 140 -5.86 -20.59 16.86
CA GLU A 140 -7.31 -20.65 17.08
C GLU A 140 -8.08 -19.46 16.48
N ASN A 141 -7.60 -18.24 16.68
CA ASN A 141 -8.33 -17.00 16.35
C ASN A 141 -7.57 -16.07 15.38
N ARG A 142 -6.59 -16.61 14.67
CA ARG A 142 -5.71 -15.82 13.81
C ARG A 142 -6.46 -14.96 12.79
N GLU A 143 -7.52 -15.50 12.18
CA GLU A 143 -8.31 -14.75 11.18
C GLU A 143 -9.11 -13.63 11.84
N LEU A 144 -9.72 -13.87 12.99
CA LEU A 144 -10.47 -12.86 13.73
C LEU A 144 -9.57 -11.70 14.16
N ILE A 145 -8.41 -12.01 14.74
CA ILE A 145 -7.40 -11.00 15.13
C ILE A 145 -6.98 -10.16 13.94
N MET A 146 -6.76 -10.78 12.77
CA MET A 146 -6.38 -10.05 11.56
C MET A 146 -7.51 -9.16 11.02
N ASP A 147 -8.76 -9.57 11.17
CA ASP A 147 -9.91 -8.75 10.79
C ASP A 147 -10.04 -7.53 11.73
N GLU A 148 -9.80 -7.68 13.03
CA GLU A 148 -9.80 -6.58 14.01
C GLU A 148 -8.67 -5.58 13.70
N VAL A 149 -7.45 -6.05 13.48
CA VAL A 149 -6.31 -5.23 13.02
C VAL A 149 -6.64 -4.51 11.72
N LYS A 150 -7.29 -5.18 10.76
CA LYS A 150 -7.71 -4.57 9.50
C LYS A 150 -8.71 -3.44 9.73
N ILE A 151 -9.71 -3.63 10.59
CA ILE A 151 -10.75 -2.63 10.88
C ILE A 151 -10.11 -1.40 11.52
N GLY A 152 -9.33 -1.56 12.59
CA GLY A 152 -8.65 -0.46 13.27
C GLY A 152 -7.68 0.29 12.37
N SER A 153 -6.85 -0.45 11.62
CA SER A 153 -5.92 0.16 10.66
C SER A 153 -6.64 0.89 9.53
N THR A 154 -7.76 0.36 9.01
CA THR A 154 -8.53 1.01 7.93
C THR A 154 -9.09 2.35 8.38
N GLU A 155 -9.58 2.46 9.61
CA GLU A 155 -10.12 3.70 10.14
C GLU A 155 -9.05 4.80 10.18
N ARG A 156 -7.85 4.48 10.67
CA ARG A 156 -6.72 5.42 10.71
C ARG A 156 -6.18 5.76 9.31
N LEU A 157 -6.22 4.81 8.36
CA LEU A 157 -5.73 5.01 7.00
C LEU A 157 -6.65 5.89 6.14
N LYS A 158 -7.94 6.03 6.51
CA LYS A 158 -8.88 6.95 5.81
C LYS A 158 -8.38 8.39 5.81
N ASP A 159 -7.74 8.84 6.89
CA ASP A 159 -7.19 10.19 6.99
C ASP A 159 -6.06 10.47 5.99
N PHE A 160 -5.52 9.41 5.41
CA PHE A 160 -4.47 9.46 4.38
C PHE A 160 -5.00 9.14 2.96
N GLY A 161 -6.31 8.97 2.80
CA GLY A 161 -6.93 8.62 1.52
C GLY A 161 -6.66 7.19 1.06
N MET A 162 -6.30 6.30 1.98
CA MET A 162 -5.99 4.89 1.74
C MET A 162 -7.01 3.97 2.40
N GLU A 163 -7.22 2.80 1.82
CA GLU A 163 -8.06 1.74 2.37
C GLU A 163 -7.27 0.44 2.42
N LEU A 164 -7.29 -0.22 3.57
CA LEU A 164 -6.68 -1.52 3.77
C LEU A 164 -7.67 -2.62 3.33
N ILE A 165 -7.28 -3.40 2.35
CA ILE A 165 -8.12 -4.48 1.79
C ILE A 165 -7.99 -5.75 2.63
N ASP A 166 -6.74 -6.07 3.03
CA ASP A 166 -6.43 -7.30 3.73
C ASP A 166 -5.10 -7.18 4.49
N VAL A 167 -5.00 -7.78 5.64
CA VAL A 167 -3.74 -7.94 6.40
C VAL A 167 -3.57 -9.41 6.72
N ARG A 168 -2.38 -9.94 6.46
CA ARG A 168 -2.07 -11.34 6.79
C ARG A 168 -0.70 -11.47 7.43
N ILE A 169 -0.65 -12.19 8.52
CA ILE A 169 0.60 -12.66 9.08
C ILE A 169 1.19 -13.69 8.12
N LYS A 170 2.42 -13.50 7.69
CA LYS A 170 3.17 -14.49 6.91
C LYS A 170 3.76 -15.56 7.82
N ARG A 171 4.40 -15.10 8.89
CA ARG A 171 5.08 -15.94 9.85
C ARG A 171 4.94 -15.37 11.26
N ALA A 172 4.76 -16.25 12.23
CA ALA A 172 4.73 -15.94 13.65
C ALA A 172 5.64 -16.94 14.37
N ASP A 173 6.80 -16.50 14.79
CA ASP A 173 7.84 -17.33 15.40
C ASP A 173 8.21 -16.81 16.79
N LEU A 174 8.73 -17.72 17.62
CA LEU A 174 9.39 -17.32 18.85
C LEU A 174 10.75 -16.68 18.53
N PRO A 175 11.24 -15.71 19.34
CA PRO A 175 12.58 -15.18 19.20
C PRO A 175 13.64 -16.28 19.17
N SER A 176 14.69 -16.12 18.37
CA SER A 176 15.72 -17.13 18.15
C SER A 176 16.43 -17.62 19.40
N GLU A 177 16.50 -16.76 20.42
CA GLU A 177 17.06 -17.09 21.74
C GLU A 177 16.22 -18.11 22.50
N VAL A 178 14.89 -17.97 22.39
CA VAL A 178 13.92 -18.87 23.05
C VAL A 178 13.78 -20.17 22.26
N GLN A 179 13.79 -20.10 20.93
CA GLN A 179 13.71 -21.28 20.07
C GLN A 179 14.78 -22.32 20.42
N ARG A 180 16.03 -21.88 20.55
CA ARG A 180 17.15 -22.78 20.84
C ARG A 180 16.94 -23.50 22.18
N SER A 181 16.56 -22.79 23.22
CA SER A 181 16.30 -23.36 24.54
C SER A 181 15.12 -24.35 24.56
N VAL A 182 14.08 -24.10 23.76
CA VAL A 182 12.92 -25.00 23.60
C VAL A 182 13.32 -26.26 22.84
N PHE A 183 14.09 -26.13 21.75
CA PHE A 183 14.61 -27.28 21.00
C PHE A 183 15.51 -28.16 21.84
N ASP A 184 16.43 -27.60 22.61
CA ASP A 184 17.33 -28.34 23.50
C ASP A 184 16.52 -29.10 24.55
N ARG A 185 15.49 -28.49 25.12
CA ARG A 185 14.56 -29.14 26.06
C ARG A 185 13.80 -30.30 25.41
N MET A 186 13.27 -30.08 24.19
CA MET A 186 12.55 -31.13 23.45
C MET A 186 13.45 -32.33 23.13
N ILE A 187 14.70 -32.08 22.73
CA ILE A 187 15.69 -33.12 22.45
C ILE A 187 16.00 -33.91 23.73
N ALA A 188 16.22 -33.18 24.84
CA ALA A 188 16.49 -33.79 26.12
C ALA A 188 15.31 -34.66 26.63
N GLU A 189 14.09 -34.17 26.45
CA GLU A 189 12.87 -34.87 26.85
C GLU A 189 12.61 -36.12 25.98
N ARG A 190 12.76 -36.03 24.67
CA ARG A 190 12.70 -37.18 23.76
C ARG A 190 13.75 -38.24 24.10
N SER A 191 14.98 -37.81 24.42
CA SER A 191 16.03 -38.69 24.87
C SER A 191 15.69 -39.41 26.20
N ARG A 192 15.05 -38.68 27.16
CA ARG A 192 14.58 -39.22 28.42
C ARG A 192 13.46 -40.26 28.23
N ILE A 193 12.49 -39.92 27.35
CA ILE A 193 11.39 -40.82 27.02
C ILE A 193 11.92 -42.09 26.33
N SER A 194 12.82 -41.96 25.34
CA SER A 194 13.44 -43.09 24.65
C SER A 194 14.20 -44.02 25.61
N LYS A 195 14.91 -43.44 26.60
CA LYS A 195 15.61 -44.24 27.64
C LYS A 195 14.66 -44.94 28.61
N ARG A 196 13.44 -44.42 28.79
CA ARG A 196 12.43 -45.04 29.67
C ARG A 196 11.73 -46.25 29.02
N TYR A 197 11.65 -46.26 27.69
CA TYR A 197 11.02 -47.34 26.92
C TYR A 197 12.01 -48.40 26.39
N ARG A 198 13.27 -48.29 26.76
CA ARG A 198 14.32 -49.29 26.52
C ARG A 198 14.64 -50.06 27.82
#